data_48664b6af658742cb7beb34f22974002
#
_entry.id   48664b6af658742cb7beb34f22974002
#
_cell.length_a   1.000
_cell.length_b   1.000
_cell.length_c   1.000
_cell.angle_alpha   90.00
_cell.angle_beta   90.00
_cell.angle_gamma   90.00
#
_symmetry.space_group_name_H-M   'P 1'
#
loop_
_entity.id
_entity.type
_entity.pdbx_description
1 polymer ?
#
loop_
_entity_poly.entity_id
_entity_poly.type
_entity_poly.pdbx_seq_one_letter_code
_entity_poly.pdbx_strand_id
1 'polypeptide(L)'
;MMHELVNVSLYNKLKDIQNPEISIIVDGCPLNLVQDLLFSVDVKLTCGFEASSCILTIVDKNAKLQNLKVEHNKLLDTMKIGGKVIIGLGYGKDIKPVFIGALVDLDCEVKPVGGSSNCLVVYTVICMDVKYMMMHGRKTENYLDKSMGMWTTVVQEFGSKYSKWGVFMPPMPPATVLQKNITQDNESDYEFVVRNAKKQGYLFYVCQAVVYLKSYSILSSAQTPMLVVDLSSNMLISQKHHLTLESQISEQIYKIVPLNTPGKMSEVKERVSPRFGRDSNIMNLSTVLGTKSTDVYIDYNSGLSGAASGAKAAKWWKALDSISGELKMYGMHTVFPGAFMQLNGADKNRSGTYLIRDVEHVFDKNGFYTTIKYCATS
;
A
#
# COMPACT_ATOMS: atom_id res chain seq x y z
N MET A 1 -11.95 -13.72 -5.02
CA MET A 1 -11.40 -13.81 -6.39
C MET A 1 -10.07 -14.53 -6.27
N MET A 2 -9.91 -15.70 -6.87
CA MET A 2 -8.60 -16.36 -6.99
C MET A 2 -7.77 -15.51 -7.95
N HIS A 3 -6.69 -14.92 -7.46
CA HIS A 3 -5.71 -14.30 -8.33
C HIS A 3 -4.98 -15.43 -9.07
N GLU A 4 -5.03 -15.42 -10.38
CA GLU A 4 -4.23 -16.34 -11.18
C GLU A 4 -2.75 -16.08 -10.93
N LEU A 5 -1.97 -17.16 -10.84
CA LEU A 5 -0.53 -17.09 -10.72
C LEU A 5 0.06 -16.44 -11.98
N VAL A 6 0.66 -15.27 -11.84
CA VAL A 6 1.32 -14.58 -12.93
C VAL A 6 2.79 -15.00 -12.98
N ASN A 7 3.15 -15.74 -14.02
CA ASN A 7 4.53 -16.09 -14.28
C ASN A 7 5.12 -15.12 -15.33
N VAL A 8 6.06 -14.27 -14.91
CA VAL A 8 6.68 -13.25 -15.75
C VAL A 8 7.42 -13.87 -16.95
N SER A 9 7.90 -15.11 -16.82
CA SER A 9 8.55 -15.81 -17.92
C SER A 9 7.61 -16.14 -19.10
N LEU A 10 6.29 -16.16 -18.88
CA LEU A 10 5.29 -16.37 -19.94
C LEU A 10 5.07 -15.12 -20.81
N TYR A 11 5.42 -13.92 -20.32
CA TYR A 11 5.36 -12.67 -21.09
C TYR A 11 6.59 -12.47 -22.00
N ASN A 12 7.32 -13.51 -22.34
CA ASN A 12 8.52 -13.47 -23.18
C ASN A 12 8.30 -13.01 -24.63
N LYS A 13 7.07 -12.71 -25.03
CA LYS A 13 6.80 -12.13 -26.34
C LYS A 13 6.64 -10.63 -26.21
N LEU A 14 7.70 -9.88 -26.51
CA LEU A 14 7.68 -8.41 -26.65
C LEU A 14 6.49 -7.88 -27.48
N LYS A 15 5.84 -8.73 -28.28
CA LYS A 15 4.63 -8.40 -29.03
C LYS A 15 3.42 -8.10 -28.15
N ASP A 16 3.36 -8.66 -26.94
CA ASP A 16 2.21 -8.52 -26.05
C ASP A 16 2.23 -7.21 -25.25
N ILE A 17 3.39 -6.49 -25.23
CA ILE A 17 3.60 -5.22 -24.53
C ILE A 17 3.68 -4.00 -25.47
N GLN A 18 3.36 -4.15 -26.76
CA GLN A 18 3.60 -3.11 -27.75
C GLN A 18 2.62 -1.94 -27.72
N ASN A 19 1.43 -2.08 -27.15
CA ASN A 19 0.43 -1.00 -27.12
C ASN A 19 -0.13 -0.84 -25.71
N PRO A 20 0.58 -0.13 -24.82
CA PRO A 20 0.02 0.17 -23.52
C PRO A 20 -1.17 1.10 -23.65
N GLU A 21 -2.26 0.78 -22.96
CA GLU A 21 -3.51 1.55 -22.98
C GLU A 21 -3.95 1.94 -21.58
N ILE A 22 -4.68 3.03 -21.51
CA ILE A 22 -5.20 3.58 -20.26
C ILE A 22 -6.70 3.86 -20.39
N SER A 23 -7.41 3.64 -19.31
CA SER A 23 -8.80 4.04 -19.10
C SER A 23 -8.91 4.90 -17.86
N ILE A 24 -9.50 6.08 -17.99
CA ILE A 24 -9.77 7.00 -16.89
C ILE A 24 -11.26 7.25 -16.84
N ILE A 25 -11.88 6.96 -15.69
CA ILE A 25 -13.30 7.17 -15.47
C ILE A 25 -13.47 8.06 -14.25
N VAL A 26 -14.19 9.16 -14.39
CA VAL A 26 -14.53 10.10 -13.32
C VAL A 26 -16.04 10.14 -13.14
N ASP A 27 -16.54 9.81 -11.95
CA ASP A 27 -17.97 9.72 -11.62
C ASP A 27 -18.79 8.91 -12.63
N GLY A 28 -18.23 7.82 -13.15
CA GLY A 28 -18.86 6.96 -14.15
C GLY A 28 -18.75 7.45 -15.59
N CYS A 29 -18.21 8.65 -15.82
CA CYS A 29 -17.98 9.20 -17.16
C CYS A 29 -16.55 8.91 -17.61
N PRO A 30 -16.34 8.25 -18.76
CA PRO A 30 -15.01 8.08 -19.31
C PRO A 30 -14.42 9.43 -19.71
N LEU A 31 -13.18 9.68 -19.27
CA LEU A 31 -12.43 10.85 -19.68
C LEU A 31 -11.77 10.56 -21.03
N ASN A 32 -12.38 11.04 -22.09
CA ASN A 32 -11.82 10.93 -23.44
C ASN A 32 -10.71 11.97 -23.60
N LEU A 33 -9.47 11.54 -23.42
CA LEU A 33 -8.30 12.37 -23.71
C LEU A 33 -8.14 12.46 -25.22
N VAL A 34 -8.28 13.66 -25.76
CA VAL A 34 -8.16 13.91 -27.22
C VAL A 34 -6.71 13.67 -27.64
N GLN A 35 -6.50 13.27 -28.91
CA GLN A 35 -5.17 12.88 -29.44
C GLN A 35 -4.06 13.94 -29.27
N ASP A 36 -4.42 15.20 -29.09
CA ASP A 36 -3.46 16.31 -28.93
C ASP A 36 -2.99 16.54 -27.48
N LEU A 37 -3.56 15.81 -26.51
CA LEU A 37 -3.18 15.91 -25.10
C LEU A 37 -2.05 14.95 -24.78
N LEU A 38 -0.95 15.47 -24.24
CA LEU A 38 0.05 14.66 -23.57
C LEU A 38 -0.40 14.41 -22.13
N PHE A 39 -0.30 13.18 -21.68
CA PHE A 39 -0.62 12.86 -20.29
C PHE A 39 0.38 11.87 -19.70
N SER A 40 0.46 11.89 -18.39
CA SER A 40 1.13 10.88 -17.61
C SER A 40 0.29 10.50 -16.40
N VAL A 41 0.40 9.25 -16.00
CA VAL A 41 -0.27 8.72 -14.83
C VAL A 41 0.76 8.01 -13.97
N ASP A 42 0.82 8.40 -12.71
CA ASP A 42 1.66 7.78 -11.69
C ASP A 42 0.73 7.26 -10.58
N VAL A 43 0.63 5.94 -10.47
CA VAL A 43 -0.19 5.25 -9.46
C VAL A 43 0.74 4.61 -8.43
N LYS A 44 0.63 5.03 -7.18
CA LYS A 44 1.35 4.48 -6.04
C LYS A 44 0.42 3.71 -5.13
N LEU A 45 0.54 2.40 -5.14
CA LEU A 45 -0.21 1.48 -4.29
C LEU A 45 0.66 0.99 -3.15
N THR A 46 0.12 0.93 -1.94
CA THR A 46 0.86 0.47 -0.76
C THR A 46 0.02 -0.46 0.12
N CYS A 47 0.64 -1.49 0.67
CA CYS A 47 0.06 -2.25 1.77
C CYS A 47 0.47 -1.68 3.14
N GLY A 48 1.22 -0.58 3.17
CA GLY A 48 1.52 0.20 4.36
C GLY A 48 0.31 0.97 4.88
N PHE A 49 0.58 1.79 5.89
CA PHE A 49 -0.48 2.61 6.48
C PHE A 49 -0.77 3.88 5.68
N GLU A 50 0.11 4.31 4.78
CA GLU A 50 -0.13 5.47 3.93
C GLU A 50 -1.30 5.22 2.97
N ALA A 51 -2.00 6.27 2.56
CA ALA A 51 -2.99 6.17 1.50
C ALA A 51 -2.31 5.92 0.15
N SER A 52 -2.87 5.03 -0.66
CA SER A 52 -2.47 4.89 -2.04
C SER A 52 -2.92 6.11 -2.84
N SER A 53 -2.12 6.53 -3.80
CA SER A 53 -2.36 7.76 -4.56
C SER A 53 -2.24 7.53 -6.06
N CYS A 54 -2.88 8.41 -6.81
CA CYS A 54 -2.70 8.52 -8.25
C CYS A 54 -2.54 9.99 -8.62
N ILE A 55 -1.49 10.30 -9.37
CA ILE A 55 -1.26 11.63 -9.94
C ILE A 55 -1.46 11.51 -11.45
N LEU A 56 -2.43 12.26 -11.97
CA LEU A 56 -2.68 12.39 -13.40
C LEU A 56 -2.26 13.78 -13.84
N THR A 57 -1.31 13.86 -14.76
CA THR A 57 -0.88 15.12 -15.38
C THR A 57 -1.37 15.14 -16.83
N ILE A 58 -2.14 16.16 -17.18
CA ILE A 58 -2.64 16.39 -18.54
C ILE A 58 -2.03 17.68 -19.07
N VAL A 59 -1.40 17.61 -20.24
CA VAL A 59 -0.74 18.76 -20.86
C VAL A 59 -1.37 19.05 -22.19
N ASP A 60 -2.10 20.15 -22.29
CA ASP A 60 -2.61 20.70 -23.57
C ASP A 60 -1.60 21.70 -24.15
N LYS A 61 -0.91 21.29 -25.20
CA LYS A 61 0.09 22.11 -25.88
C LYS A 61 -0.49 23.05 -26.94
N ASN A 62 -1.71 22.77 -27.39
CA ASN A 62 -2.33 23.47 -28.50
C ASN A 62 -3.49 24.34 -28.04
N ALA A 63 -3.62 24.56 -26.73
CA ALA A 63 -4.67 25.42 -26.20
C ALA A 63 -4.53 26.85 -26.77
N LYS A 64 -5.65 27.38 -27.33
CA LYS A 64 -5.71 28.74 -27.78
C LYS A 64 -6.30 29.62 -26.68
N LEU A 65 -5.65 30.74 -26.38
CA LEU A 65 -6.14 31.69 -25.37
C LEU A 65 -7.60 32.09 -25.59
N GLN A 66 -8.03 32.16 -26.84
CA GLN A 66 -9.42 32.49 -27.20
C GLN A 66 -10.42 31.40 -26.79
N ASN A 67 -10.03 30.15 -26.86
CA ASN A 67 -10.86 28.98 -26.57
C ASN A 67 -10.62 28.40 -25.17
N LEU A 68 -9.62 28.90 -24.44
CA LEU A 68 -9.19 28.35 -23.16
C LEU A 68 -10.34 28.16 -22.16
N LYS A 69 -11.22 29.19 -22.05
CA LYS A 69 -12.34 29.11 -21.12
C LYS A 69 -13.31 27.97 -21.42
N VAL A 70 -13.57 27.71 -22.70
CA VAL A 70 -14.54 26.66 -23.12
C VAL A 70 -13.96 25.27 -22.83
N GLU A 71 -12.73 25.02 -23.28
CA GLU A 71 -12.07 23.70 -23.08
C GLU A 71 -11.74 23.46 -21.61
N HIS A 72 -11.26 24.48 -20.93
CA HIS A 72 -10.98 24.44 -19.49
C HIS A 72 -12.22 24.08 -18.66
N ASN A 73 -13.35 24.74 -18.93
CA ASN A 73 -14.60 24.48 -18.24
C ASN A 73 -15.10 23.05 -18.50
N LYS A 74 -15.03 22.55 -19.73
CA LYS A 74 -15.42 21.16 -20.05
C LYS A 74 -14.63 20.15 -19.24
N LEU A 75 -13.32 20.33 -19.13
CA LEU A 75 -12.47 19.44 -18.34
C LEU A 75 -12.80 19.53 -16.85
N LEU A 76 -12.92 20.75 -16.31
CA LEU A 76 -13.28 21.00 -14.92
C LEU A 76 -14.68 20.52 -14.55
N ASP A 77 -15.64 20.64 -15.46
CA ASP A 77 -17.00 20.12 -15.25
C ASP A 77 -17.03 18.61 -15.07
N THR A 78 -16.09 17.91 -15.70
CA THR A 78 -15.93 16.45 -15.55
C THR A 78 -15.14 16.09 -14.30
N MET A 79 -14.13 16.89 -13.93
CA MET A 79 -13.24 16.63 -12.81
C MET A 79 -13.69 17.38 -11.55
N LYS A 80 -14.62 16.80 -10.79
CA LYS A 80 -15.11 17.40 -9.53
C LYS A 80 -14.31 16.89 -8.35
N ILE A 81 -13.88 17.80 -7.46
CA ILE A 81 -13.28 17.44 -6.18
C ILE A 81 -14.25 16.56 -5.38
N GLY A 82 -13.76 15.44 -4.85
CA GLY A 82 -14.57 14.43 -4.18
C GLY A 82 -15.23 13.42 -5.13
N GLY A 83 -15.10 13.59 -6.45
CA GLY A 83 -15.57 12.65 -7.46
C GLY A 83 -14.80 11.33 -7.41
N LYS A 84 -15.49 10.23 -7.71
CA LYS A 84 -14.88 8.90 -7.78
C LYS A 84 -14.04 8.77 -9.04
N VAL A 85 -12.80 8.33 -8.89
CA VAL A 85 -11.86 8.11 -10.00
C VAL A 85 -11.48 6.64 -10.09
N ILE A 86 -11.51 6.10 -11.31
CA ILE A 86 -11.04 4.74 -11.61
C ILE A 86 -9.98 4.87 -12.70
N ILE A 87 -8.79 4.35 -12.45
CA ILE A 87 -7.70 4.27 -13.42
C ILE A 87 -7.51 2.81 -13.79
N GLY A 88 -7.66 2.50 -15.07
CA GLY A 88 -7.35 1.22 -15.66
C GLY A 88 -6.10 1.30 -16.51
N LEU A 89 -5.20 0.33 -16.38
CA LEU A 89 -3.99 0.19 -17.18
C LEU A 89 -3.94 -1.22 -17.79
N GLY A 90 -3.31 -1.34 -18.94
CA GLY A 90 -3.16 -2.63 -19.61
C GLY A 90 -2.57 -2.53 -20.99
N TYR A 91 -2.81 -3.56 -21.80
CA TYR A 91 -2.34 -3.64 -23.17
C TYR A 91 -3.49 -4.07 -24.10
N GLY A 92 -3.68 -3.32 -25.17
CA GLY A 92 -4.75 -3.59 -26.13
C GLY A 92 -6.12 -3.65 -25.45
N LYS A 93 -6.82 -4.78 -25.50
CA LYS A 93 -8.15 -4.94 -24.89
C LYS A 93 -8.12 -5.39 -23.42
N ASP A 94 -6.96 -5.77 -22.88
CA ASP A 94 -6.83 -6.23 -21.49
C ASP A 94 -6.47 -5.06 -20.56
N ILE A 95 -7.42 -4.14 -20.39
CA ILE A 95 -7.32 -3.02 -19.46
C ILE A 95 -8.04 -3.39 -18.18
N LYS A 96 -7.37 -3.32 -17.04
CA LYS A 96 -7.95 -3.62 -15.72
C LYS A 96 -7.79 -2.43 -14.76
N PRO A 97 -8.76 -2.21 -13.85
CA PRO A 97 -8.62 -1.19 -12.84
C PRO A 97 -7.39 -1.47 -11.96
N VAL A 98 -6.46 -0.53 -11.90
CA VAL A 98 -5.30 -0.57 -11.01
C VAL A 98 -5.48 0.33 -9.79
N PHE A 99 -6.25 1.42 -9.95
CA PHE A 99 -6.52 2.36 -8.87
C PHE A 99 -8.00 2.74 -8.84
N ILE A 100 -8.57 2.80 -7.65
CA ILE A 100 -9.91 3.33 -7.38
C ILE A 100 -9.82 4.23 -6.15
N GLY A 101 -10.24 5.48 -6.29
CA GLY A 101 -10.17 6.47 -5.22
C GLY A 101 -11.06 7.67 -5.50
N ALA A 102 -10.77 8.78 -4.84
CA ALA A 102 -11.43 10.05 -5.04
C ALA A 102 -10.45 11.12 -5.48
N LEU A 103 -10.90 12.05 -6.31
CA LEU A 103 -10.17 13.24 -6.67
C LEU A 103 -10.11 14.17 -5.46
N VAL A 104 -8.92 14.47 -4.98
CA VAL A 104 -8.73 15.26 -3.77
C VAL A 104 -8.14 16.63 -4.03
N ASP A 105 -7.44 16.79 -5.16
CA ASP A 105 -6.84 18.06 -5.54
C ASP A 105 -6.75 18.20 -7.06
N LEU A 106 -6.89 19.42 -7.55
CA LEU A 106 -6.85 19.76 -8.98
C LEU A 106 -6.18 21.10 -9.16
N ASP A 107 -4.97 21.09 -9.68
CA ASP A 107 -4.23 22.27 -10.08
C ASP A 107 -4.36 22.51 -11.60
N CYS A 108 -4.44 23.78 -12.00
CA CYS A 108 -4.39 24.18 -13.38
C CYS A 108 -3.37 25.32 -13.55
N GLU A 109 -2.34 25.06 -14.31
CA GLU A 109 -1.31 26.04 -14.65
C GLU A 109 -1.41 26.43 -16.13
N VAL A 110 -1.48 27.72 -16.40
CA VAL A 110 -1.55 28.27 -17.78
C VAL A 110 -0.26 29.06 -18.04
N LYS A 111 0.52 28.60 -19.02
CA LYS A 111 1.77 29.27 -19.46
C LYS A 111 1.60 29.83 -20.87
N PRO A 112 1.59 31.15 -21.07
CA PRO A 112 1.62 31.75 -22.41
C PRO A 112 2.87 31.29 -23.17
N VAL A 113 2.71 30.88 -24.41
CA VAL A 113 3.83 30.58 -25.31
C VAL A 113 4.21 31.88 -26.01
N GLY A 114 5.44 32.38 -25.75
CA GLY A 114 5.88 33.69 -26.17
C GLY A 114 5.57 34.03 -27.61
N GLY A 115 4.91 35.19 -27.85
CA GLY A 115 4.61 35.73 -29.15
C GLY A 115 3.47 35.07 -29.93
N SER A 116 2.79 34.08 -29.39
CA SER A 116 1.68 33.38 -30.04
C SER A 116 0.36 33.52 -29.27
N SER A 117 -0.75 33.29 -29.93
CA SER A 117 -2.07 33.15 -29.27
C SER A 117 -2.27 31.81 -28.59
N ASN A 118 -1.26 30.94 -28.63
CA ASN A 118 -1.30 29.63 -27.99
C ASN A 118 -0.77 29.72 -26.57
N CYS A 119 -1.24 28.83 -25.72
CA CYS A 119 -0.72 28.62 -24.35
C CYS A 119 -0.54 27.15 -24.10
N LEU A 120 0.34 26.85 -23.14
CA LEU A 120 0.48 25.55 -22.53
C LEU A 120 -0.42 25.52 -21.29
N VAL A 121 -1.31 24.56 -21.22
CA VAL A 121 -2.15 24.33 -20.04
C VAL A 121 -1.78 22.99 -19.43
N VAL A 122 -1.45 23.00 -18.14
CA VAL A 122 -1.11 21.81 -17.39
C VAL A 122 -2.13 21.62 -16.28
N TYR A 123 -2.81 20.48 -16.28
CA TYR A 123 -3.68 20.05 -15.21
C TYR A 123 -2.96 18.97 -14.41
N THR A 124 -2.86 19.16 -13.11
CA THR A 124 -2.36 18.14 -12.17
C THR A 124 -3.50 17.71 -11.27
N VAL A 125 -3.90 16.46 -11.39
CA VAL A 125 -5.02 15.86 -10.66
C VAL A 125 -4.45 14.88 -9.66
N ILE A 126 -4.73 15.08 -8.37
CA ILE A 126 -4.31 14.17 -7.30
C ILE A 126 -5.52 13.41 -6.80
N CYS A 127 -5.42 12.09 -6.86
CA CYS A 127 -6.44 11.17 -6.36
C CYS A 127 -5.85 10.33 -5.22
N MET A 128 -6.67 10.03 -4.22
CA MET A 128 -6.29 9.17 -3.10
C MET A 128 -7.33 8.09 -2.84
N ASP A 129 -6.88 6.95 -2.30
CA ASP A 129 -7.77 5.86 -1.92
C ASP A 129 -8.66 6.23 -0.71
N VAL A 130 -9.54 5.31 -0.32
CA VAL A 130 -10.48 5.56 0.78
C VAL A 130 -9.83 5.81 2.13
N LYS A 131 -8.57 5.40 2.33
CA LYS A 131 -7.85 5.70 3.58
C LYS A 131 -7.76 7.21 3.82
N TYR A 132 -7.59 8.00 2.74
CA TYR A 132 -7.61 9.45 2.84
C TYR A 132 -8.95 9.95 3.39
N MET A 133 -10.08 9.40 2.91
CA MET A 133 -11.40 9.77 3.43
C MET A 133 -11.59 9.36 4.89
N MET A 134 -11.00 8.24 5.29
CA MET A 134 -11.03 7.77 6.69
C MET A 134 -10.19 8.65 7.64
N MET A 135 -9.22 9.42 7.11
CA MET A 135 -8.40 10.36 7.91
C MET A 135 -9.18 11.61 8.34
N HIS A 136 -10.33 11.87 7.71
CA HIS A 136 -11.13 13.06 7.99
C HIS A 136 -12.26 12.75 8.97
N GLY A 137 -12.53 13.76 9.81
CA GLY A 137 -13.58 13.66 10.82
C GLY A 137 -13.14 12.86 12.04
N ARG A 138 -12.99 13.55 13.16
CA ARG A 138 -12.66 12.96 14.46
C ARG A 138 -13.92 12.75 15.26
N LYS A 139 -13.98 11.69 16.06
CA LYS A 139 -15.10 11.40 16.96
C LYS A 139 -14.61 10.74 18.24
N THR A 140 -15.45 10.84 19.26
CA THR A 140 -15.29 10.09 20.50
C THR A 140 -16.47 9.15 20.65
N GLU A 141 -16.20 7.83 20.61
CA GLU A 141 -17.21 6.80 20.65
C GLU A 141 -16.70 5.56 21.42
N ASN A 142 -17.59 4.94 22.20
CA ASN A 142 -17.32 3.67 22.87
C ASN A 142 -18.06 2.54 22.15
N TYR A 143 -17.32 1.51 21.77
CA TYR A 143 -17.84 0.38 20.98
C TYR A 143 -17.95 -0.93 21.77
N LEU A 144 -17.72 -0.92 23.07
CA LEU A 144 -17.64 -2.17 23.86
C LEU A 144 -18.88 -3.05 23.68
N ASP A 145 -20.06 -2.45 23.79
CA ASP A 145 -21.33 -3.18 23.69
C ASP A 145 -21.61 -3.69 22.27
N LYS A 146 -21.13 -3.00 21.26
CA LYS A 146 -21.36 -3.34 19.84
C LYS A 146 -20.35 -4.34 19.28
N SER A 147 -19.15 -4.38 19.86
CA SER A 147 -18.00 -5.05 19.25
C SER A 147 -17.65 -6.40 19.87
N MET A 148 -18.31 -6.79 20.98
CA MET A 148 -17.94 -7.99 21.75
C MET A 148 -16.45 -8.09 22.07
N GLY A 149 -15.77 -6.97 22.29
CA GLY A 149 -14.34 -6.91 22.54
C GLY A 149 -13.43 -7.04 21.31
N MET A 150 -14.00 -7.03 20.10
CA MET A 150 -13.24 -7.14 18.84
C MET A 150 -13.26 -5.83 18.06
N TRP A 151 -12.14 -5.12 18.00
CA TRP A 151 -12.01 -3.90 17.24
C TRP A 151 -12.22 -4.09 15.72
N THR A 152 -11.97 -5.30 15.21
CA THR A 152 -12.19 -5.64 13.80
C THR A 152 -13.67 -5.60 13.42
N THR A 153 -14.58 -5.86 14.36
CA THR A 153 -16.02 -5.70 14.16
C THR A 153 -16.38 -4.22 13.93
N VAL A 154 -15.73 -3.30 14.66
CA VAL A 154 -15.92 -1.85 14.45
C VAL A 154 -15.46 -1.44 13.06
N VAL A 155 -14.32 -1.98 12.58
CA VAL A 155 -13.85 -1.73 11.21
C VAL A 155 -14.86 -2.22 10.18
N GLN A 156 -15.51 -3.36 10.42
CA GLN A 156 -16.57 -3.88 9.55
C GLN A 156 -17.75 -2.93 9.42
N GLU A 157 -18.14 -2.25 10.51
CA GLU A 157 -19.23 -1.27 10.51
C GLU A 157 -18.91 -0.03 9.65
N PHE A 158 -17.63 0.32 9.46
CA PHE A 158 -17.22 1.42 8.58
C PHE A 158 -17.55 1.17 7.11
N GLY A 159 -17.80 -0.10 6.71
CA GLY A 159 -18.14 -0.47 5.35
C GLY A 159 -19.32 0.32 4.78
N SER A 160 -20.38 0.52 5.54
CA SER A 160 -21.54 1.29 5.12
C SER A 160 -21.23 2.76 4.90
N LYS A 161 -20.41 3.36 5.77
CA LYS A 161 -20.00 4.77 5.71
C LYS A 161 -19.17 5.09 4.45
N TYR A 162 -18.30 4.17 4.04
CA TYR A 162 -17.38 4.40 2.91
C TYR A 162 -17.82 3.73 1.61
N SER A 163 -18.96 3.03 1.59
CA SER A 163 -19.49 2.34 0.40
C SER A 163 -19.76 3.27 -0.79
N LYS A 164 -20.11 4.54 -0.54
CA LYS A 164 -20.32 5.55 -1.60
C LYS A 164 -19.11 5.77 -2.52
N TRP A 165 -17.89 5.51 -2.03
CA TRP A 165 -16.68 5.56 -2.85
C TRP A 165 -16.46 4.25 -3.64
N GLY A 166 -17.41 3.34 -3.61
CA GLY A 166 -17.32 2.04 -4.26
C GLY A 166 -16.40 1.05 -3.54
N VAL A 167 -16.11 1.30 -2.26
CA VAL A 167 -15.24 0.44 -1.45
C VAL A 167 -16.04 -0.74 -0.91
N PHE A 168 -15.47 -1.92 -1.03
CA PHE A 168 -15.98 -3.15 -0.45
C PHE A 168 -15.14 -3.52 0.78
N MET A 169 -15.81 -3.71 1.90
CA MET A 169 -15.22 -4.27 3.11
C MET A 169 -15.66 -5.73 3.25
N PRO A 170 -14.78 -6.69 2.98
CA PRO A 170 -15.09 -8.10 3.22
C PRO A 170 -15.23 -8.36 4.74
N PRO A 171 -15.77 -9.51 5.15
CA PRO A 171 -15.76 -9.90 6.55
C PRO A 171 -14.35 -9.78 7.13
N MET A 172 -14.19 -8.99 8.19
CA MET A 172 -12.88 -8.76 8.81
C MET A 172 -12.46 -9.99 9.61
N PRO A 173 -11.15 -10.31 9.63
CA PRO A 173 -10.65 -11.40 10.45
C PRO A 173 -10.91 -11.11 11.94
N PRO A 174 -11.11 -12.15 12.78
CA PRO A 174 -11.26 -11.96 14.21
C PRO A 174 -10.01 -11.27 14.78
N ALA A 175 -10.21 -10.41 15.77
CA ALA A 175 -9.09 -9.80 16.48
C ALA A 175 -8.25 -10.87 17.18
N THR A 176 -6.93 -10.70 17.15
CA THR A 176 -5.98 -11.63 17.81
C THR A 176 -6.19 -11.63 19.32
N VAL A 177 -6.62 -10.51 19.88
CA VAL A 177 -6.84 -10.33 21.31
C VAL A 177 -8.12 -9.54 21.54
N LEU A 178 -8.97 -10.05 22.40
CA LEU A 178 -10.15 -9.33 22.87
C LEU A 178 -9.75 -8.15 23.76
N GLN A 179 -10.36 -7.01 23.53
CA GLN A 179 -10.11 -5.79 24.31
C GLN A 179 -11.22 -5.56 25.33
N LYS A 180 -10.84 -5.19 26.54
CA LYS A 180 -11.80 -4.81 27.60
C LYS A 180 -12.45 -3.45 27.34
N ASN A 181 -11.80 -2.61 26.58
CA ASN A 181 -12.28 -1.30 26.22
C ASN A 181 -11.91 -1.01 24.76
N ILE A 182 -12.90 -0.70 23.94
CA ILE A 182 -12.74 -0.33 22.54
C ILE A 182 -13.32 1.07 22.39
N THR A 183 -12.45 2.06 22.43
CA THR A 183 -12.79 3.46 22.30
C THR A 183 -12.07 4.09 21.13
N GLN A 184 -12.75 4.96 20.43
CA GLN A 184 -12.20 5.96 19.54
C GLN A 184 -12.31 7.29 20.33
N ASP A 185 -11.19 7.88 20.69
CA ASP A 185 -11.14 9.07 21.52
C ASP A 185 -10.49 10.23 20.78
N ASN A 186 -11.32 11.12 20.26
CA ASN A 186 -10.91 12.21 19.37
C ASN A 186 -9.99 11.74 18.23
N GLU A 187 -10.30 10.58 17.67
CA GLU A 187 -9.58 9.96 16.58
C GLU A 187 -10.42 9.93 15.30
N SER A 188 -9.77 9.94 14.15
CA SER A 188 -10.40 9.59 12.88
C SER A 188 -10.59 8.06 12.78
N ASP A 189 -11.43 7.61 11.85
CA ASP A 189 -11.63 6.17 11.62
C ASP A 189 -10.30 5.51 11.18
N TYR A 190 -9.48 6.24 10.44
CA TYR A 190 -8.14 5.79 10.04
C TYR A 190 -7.20 5.63 11.24
N GLU A 191 -7.11 6.65 12.12
CA GLU A 191 -6.25 6.61 13.31
C GLU A 191 -6.64 5.44 14.23
N PHE A 192 -7.94 5.22 14.43
CA PHE A 192 -8.47 4.08 15.19
C PHE A 192 -8.01 2.74 14.60
N VAL A 193 -8.17 2.53 13.28
CA VAL A 193 -7.79 1.28 12.62
C VAL A 193 -6.28 1.08 12.69
N VAL A 194 -5.49 2.09 12.37
CA VAL A 194 -4.02 2.01 12.34
C VAL A 194 -3.45 1.74 13.74
N ARG A 195 -3.96 2.41 14.76
CA ARG A 195 -3.53 2.18 16.15
C ARG A 195 -3.73 0.72 16.57
N ASN A 196 -4.92 0.18 16.30
CA ASN A 196 -5.23 -1.20 16.66
C ASN A 196 -4.46 -2.22 15.78
N ALA A 197 -4.33 -1.94 14.47
CA ALA A 197 -3.58 -2.78 13.55
C ALA A 197 -2.11 -2.87 13.95
N LYS A 198 -1.46 -1.75 14.22
CA LYS A 198 -0.07 -1.71 14.68
C LYS A 198 0.11 -2.49 15.98
N LYS A 199 -0.78 -2.27 16.96
CA LYS A 199 -0.72 -2.92 18.26
C LYS A 199 -0.85 -4.44 18.18
N GLN A 200 -1.68 -4.96 17.25
CA GLN A 200 -1.96 -6.39 17.14
C GLN A 200 -1.31 -7.06 15.92
N GLY A 201 -0.46 -6.34 15.18
CA GLY A 201 0.30 -6.91 14.06
C GLY A 201 -0.55 -7.21 12.83
N TYR A 202 -1.37 -6.25 12.41
CA TYR A 202 -2.12 -6.33 11.16
C TYR A 202 -1.61 -5.33 10.14
N LEU A 203 -1.56 -5.73 8.88
CA LEU A 203 -1.53 -4.82 7.75
C LEU A 203 -2.95 -4.32 7.47
N PHE A 204 -3.09 -3.02 7.26
CA PHE A 204 -4.32 -2.37 6.83
C PHE A 204 -4.07 -1.61 5.53
N TYR A 205 -4.68 -2.06 4.45
CA TYR A 205 -4.50 -1.45 3.14
C TYR A 205 -5.75 -1.58 2.26
N VAL A 206 -5.78 -0.79 1.20
CA VAL A 206 -6.84 -0.80 0.21
C VAL A 206 -6.22 -1.14 -1.15
N CYS A 207 -6.82 -2.10 -1.83
CA CYS A 207 -6.41 -2.48 -3.17
C CYS A 207 -7.65 -2.74 -4.02
N GLN A 208 -7.72 -2.14 -5.20
CA GLN A 208 -8.87 -2.27 -6.11
C GLN A 208 -10.23 -2.04 -5.41
N ALA A 209 -10.32 -1.00 -4.59
CA ALA A 209 -11.49 -0.68 -3.76
C ALA A 209 -11.88 -1.74 -2.72
N VAL A 210 -11.06 -2.75 -2.47
CA VAL A 210 -11.26 -3.71 -1.40
C VAL A 210 -10.37 -3.36 -0.22
N VAL A 211 -10.96 -3.31 0.97
CA VAL A 211 -10.23 -3.11 2.23
C VAL A 211 -9.70 -4.44 2.71
N TYR A 212 -8.42 -4.49 3.00
CA TYR A 212 -7.74 -5.66 3.53
C TYR A 212 -7.22 -5.39 4.93
N LEU A 213 -7.47 -6.35 5.81
CA LEU A 213 -6.89 -6.42 7.14
C LEU A 213 -6.28 -7.81 7.30
N LYS A 214 -4.95 -7.92 7.20
CA LYS A 214 -4.22 -9.19 7.25
C LYS A 214 -3.33 -9.25 8.48
N SER A 215 -3.49 -10.29 9.32
CA SER A 215 -2.64 -10.49 10.49
C SER A 215 -1.23 -10.98 10.10
N TYR A 216 -0.25 -10.69 10.95
CA TYR A 216 1.12 -11.18 10.78
C TYR A 216 1.20 -12.71 10.73
N SER A 217 0.31 -13.41 11.43
CA SER A 217 0.29 -14.87 11.43
C SER A 217 -0.06 -15.46 10.07
N ILE A 218 -0.96 -14.81 9.34
CA ILE A 218 -1.29 -15.17 7.96
C ILE A 218 -0.12 -14.83 7.03
N LEU A 219 0.47 -13.65 7.21
CA LEU A 219 1.55 -13.17 6.34
C LEU A 219 2.87 -13.90 6.58
N SER A 220 3.09 -14.46 7.76
CA SER A 220 4.28 -15.26 8.09
C SER A 220 4.16 -16.73 7.71
N SER A 221 2.97 -17.23 7.41
CA SER A 221 2.78 -18.59 6.90
C SER A 221 3.22 -18.70 5.44
N ALA A 222 3.52 -19.93 4.99
CA ALA A 222 3.85 -20.17 3.59
C ALA A 222 2.68 -19.75 2.70
N GLN A 223 2.90 -18.75 1.85
CA GLN A 223 1.89 -18.22 0.94
C GLN A 223 2.22 -18.62 -0.50
N THR A 224 1.20 -18.93 -1.27
CA THR A 224 1.36 -19.12 -2.72
C THR A 224 1.72 -17.77 -3.34
N PRO A 225 2.84 -17.65 -4.06
CA PRO A 225 3.19 -16.42 -4.72
C PRO A 225 2.17 -16.10 -5.82
N MET A 226 1.76 -14.85 -5.91
CA MET A 226 0.95 -14.33 -7.02
C MET A 226 1.81 -14.08 -8.26
N LEU A 227 3.05 -13.70 -8.05
CA LEU A 227 4.01 -13.30 -9.07
C LEU A 227 5.27 -14.14 -8.95
N VAL A 228 5.75 -14.69 -10.06
CA VAL A 228 7.05 -15.33 -10.16
C VAL A 228 7.92 -14.50 -11.09
N VAL A 229 9.03 -13.99 -10.56
CA VAL A 229 10.01 -13.18 -11.30
C VAL A 229 11.30 -13.96 -11.43
N ASP A 230 11.71 -14.19 -12.66
CA ASP A 230 13.04 -14.68 -12.97
C ASP A 230 13.94 -13.50 -13.35
N LEU A 231 15.12 -13.39 -12.73
CA LEU A 231 16.05 -12.30 -13.00
C LEU A 231 16.64 -12.33 -14.41
N SER A 232 16.52 -13.44 -15.12
CA SER A 232 16.87 -13.55 -16.53
C SER A 232 15.76 -13.08 -17.48
N SER A 233 14.60 -12.68 -16.95
CA SER A 233 13.45 -12.27 -17.76
C SER A 233 13.72 -10.96 -18.51
N ASN A 234 13.36 -10.94 -19.80
CA ASN A 234 13.40 -9.73 -20.63
C ASN A 234 12.41 -8.63 -20.18
N MET A 235 11.47 -8.96 -19.29
CA MET A 235 10.56 -8.00 -18.67
C MET A 235 11.22 -7.14 -17.60
N LEU A 236 12.33 -7.62 -17.02
CA LEU A 236 13.03 -6.93 -15.95
C LEU A 236 13.96 -5.86 -16.53
N ILE A 237 13.81 -4.63 -16.03
CA ILE A 237 14.67 -3.49 -16.40
C ILE A 237 15.79 -3.33 -15.38
N SER A 238 15.47 -3.40 -14.09
CA SER A 238 16.47 -3.29 -13.02
C SER A 238 16.01 -3.97 -11.75
N GLN A 239 16.98 -4.40 -10.93
CA GLN A 239 16.76 -4.91 -9.58
C GLN A 239 17.73 -4.23 -8.62
N LYS A 240 17.20 -3.86 -7.45
CA LYS A 240 17.99 -3.47 -6.27
C LYS A 240 17.61 -4.38 -5.12
N HIS A 241 18.59 -4.81 -4.35
CA HIS A 241 18.39 -5.59 -3.14
C HIS A 241 19.19 -4.95 -2.01
N HIS A 242 18.53 -4.73 -0.89
CA HIS A 242 19.08 -4.02 0.25
C HIS A 242 18.98 -4.89 1.50
N LEU A 243 20.09 -4.99 2.20
CA LEU A 243 20.22 -5.70 3.46
C LEU A 243 20.73 -4.71 4.50
N THR A 244 20.06 -4.62 5.64
CA THR A 244 20.45 -3.69 6.69
C THR A 244 20.49 -4.36 8.07
N LEU A 245 21.43 -3.90 8.91
CA LEU A 245 21.51 -4.25 10.32
C LEU A 245 20.67 -3.29 11.19
N GLU A 246 20.28 -2.12 10.68
CA GLU A 246 19.63 -1.07 11.48
C GLU A 246 18.31 -1.53 12.12
N SER A 247 17.56 -2.38 11.40
CA SER A 247 16.27 -2.88 11.88
C SER A 247 16.38 -4.16 12.71
N GLN A 248 17.59 -4.66 12.92
CA GLN A 248 17.79 -5.91 13.65
C GLN A 248 17.81 -5.68 15.15
N ILE A 249 16.91 -6.35 15.83
CA ILE A 249 16.91 -6.47 17.28
C ILE A 249 17.01 -7.95 17.67
N SER A 250 17.74 -8.26 18.71
CA SER A 250 17.87 -9.63 19.21
C SER A 250 16.71 -10.04 20.12
N GLU A 251 16.10 -9.08 20.79
CA GLU A 251 15.02 -9.33 21.75
C GLU A 251 14.04 -8.16 21.78
N GLN A 252 12.75 -8.44 21.68
CA GLN A 252 11.68 -7.49 21.91
C GLN A 252 11.11 -7.70 23.32
N ILE A 253 11.15 -6.65 24.13
CA ILE A 253 10.60 -6.67 25.49
C ILE A 253 9.32 -5.87 25.51
N TYR A 254 8.24 -6.49 25.96
CA TYR A 254 6.95 -5.85 26.15
C TYR A 254 6.65 -5.78 27.65
N LYS A 255 6.57 -4.58 28.20
CA LYS A 255 6.30 -4.34 29.62
C LYS A 255 4.85 -3.93 29.83
N ILE A 256 4.18 -4.56 30.77
CA ILE A 256 2.82 -4.24 31.15
C ILE A 256 2.86 -3.66 32.55
N VAL A 257 2.18 -2.53 32.71
CA VAL A 257 1.88 -1.95 34.02
C VAL A 257 0.39 -2.15 34.28
N PRO A 258 0.00 -3.15 35.12
CA PRO A 258 -1.42 -3.35 35.41
C PRO A 258 -1.94 -2.18 36.26
N LEU A 259 -3.05 -1.60 35.81
CA LEU A 259 -3.70 -0.46 36.50
C LEU A 259 -4.13 -0.79 37.94
N ASN A 260 -4.43 -2.07 38.21
CA ASN A 260 -4.99 -2.50 39.50
C ASN A 260 -3.95 -2.97 40.53
N THR A 261 -2.68 -3.02 40.18
CA THR A 261 -1.58 -3.42 41.08
C THR A 261 -0.37 -2.51 40.86
N PRO A 262 -0.38 -1.29 41.45
CA PRO A 262 0.75 -0.39 41.37
C PRO A 262 2.02 -1.08 41.90
N GLY A 263 3.10 -1.05 41.10
CA GLY A 263 4.39 -1.62 41.47
C GLY A 263 4.67 -3.02 40.96
N LYS A 264 3.73 -3.77 40.40
CA LYS A 264 4.00 -5.06 39.73
C LYS A 264 4.06 -4.86 38.21
N MET A 265 5.25 -4.80 37.66
CA MET A 265 5.47 -4.80 36.21
C MET A 265 5.59 -6.25 35.73
N SER A 266 4.77 -6.64 34.77
CA SER A 266 4.89 -7.91 34.07
C SER A 266 5.65 -7.72 32.77
N GLU A 267 6.58 -8.60 32.46
CA GLU A 267 7.45 -8.52 31.31
C GLU A 267 7.26 -9.75 30.42
N VAL A 268 6.99 -9.52 29.14
CA VAL A 268 6.95 -10.56 28.10
C VAL A 268 8.14 -10.32 27.17
N LYS A 269 8.99 -11.34 27.02
CA LYS A 269 10.16 -11.30 26.14
C LYS A 269 9.92 -12.18 24.93
N GLU A 270 10.05 -11.60 23.74
CA GLU A 270 10.00 -12.33 22.49
C GLU A 270 11.38 -12.25 21.82
N ARG A 271 12.02 -13.39 21.63
CA ARG A 271 13.29 -13.44 20.91
C ARG A 271 13.04 -13.17 19.43
N VAL A 272 13.73 -12.22 18.89
CA VAL A 272 13.75 -11.99 17.45
C VAL A 272 14.80 -12.93 16.87
N SER A 273 14.34 -13.98 16.20
CA SER A 273 15.22 -14.80 15.39
C SER A 273 15.31 -14.12 14.04
N PRO A 274 16.46 -13.54 13.67
CA PRO A 274 16.62 -13.07 12.31
C PRO A 274 16.45 -14.27 11.38
N ARG A 275 15.68 -14.12 10.30
CA ARG A 275 15.52 -15.16 9.28
C ARG A 275 16.78 -15.40 8.45
N PHE A 276 17.83 -14.75 8.79
CA PHE A 276 19.13 -14.81 8.15
C PHE A 276 19.87 -16.14 8.31
N GLY A 277 19.24 -17.17 8.86
CA GLY A 277 19.80 -18.53 8.91
C GLY A 277 20.08 -19.16 7.53
N ARG A 278 19.74 -18.48 6.43
CA ARG A 278 20.14 -18.84 5.06
C ARG A 278 21.22 -17.93 4.49
N ASP A 279 21.46 -16.78 5.09
CA ASP A 279 22.40 -15.81 4.57
C ASP A 279 23.65 -15.73 5.44
N SER A 280 24.70 -16.42 5.00
CA SER A 280 26.00 -16.40 5.64
C SER A 280 26.68 -15.02 5.63
N ASN A 281 26.12 -14.05 4.90
CA ASN A 281 26.69 -12.72 4.72
C ASN A 281 26.18 -11.69 5.73
N ILE A 282 25.16 -12.03 6.54
CA ILE A 282 24.66 -11.12 7.57
C ILE A 282 24.97 -11.69 8.95
N MET A 283 25.86 -11.01 9.64
CA MET A 283 26.14 -11.33 11.04
C MET A 283 24.98 -10.88 11.93
N ASN A 284 24.66 -11.68 12.94
CA ASN A 284 23.68 -11.27 13.95
C ASN A 284 24.17 -10.00 14.66
N LEU A 285 23.30 -9.00 14.81
CA LEU A 285 23.63 -7.74 15.47
C LEU A 285 24.21 -7.94 16.88
N SER A 286 23.69 -8.92 17.64
CA SER A 286 24.22 -9.27 18.95
C SER A 286 25.65 -9.82 18.89
N THR A 287 26.02 -10.48 17.79
CA THR A 287 27.39 -10.96 17.56
C THR A 287 28.32 -9.81 17.19
N VAL A 288 27.83 -8.88 16.39
CA VAL A 288 28.60 -7.68 15.97
C VAL A 288 28.84 -6.73 17.13
N LEU A 289 27.82 -6.47 17.94
CA LEU A 289 27.89 -5.53 19.06
C LEU A 289 28.42 -6.15 20.34
N GLY A 290 28.53 -7.48 20.43
CA GLY A 290 28.89 -8.19 21.67
C GLY A 290 27.84 -8.07 22.78
N THR A 291 26.71 -7.42 22.53
CA THR A 291 25.62 -7.18 23.47
C THR A 291 24.27 -7.45 22.81
N LYS A 292 23.28 -7.83 23.62
CA LYS A 292 21.91 -7.98 23.11
C LYS A 292 21.32 -6.61 22.78
N SER A 293 20.90 -6.43 21.55
CA SER A 293 20.06 -5.30 21.16
C SER A 293 18.63 -5.58 21.61
N THR A 294 18.07 -4.74 22.47
CA THR A 294 16.72 -4.87 23.00
C THR A 294 15.89 -3.64 22.63
N ASP A 295 14.67 -3.88 22.22
CA ASP A 295 13.66 -2.83 22.06
C ASP A 295 12.56 -3.03 23.10
N VAL A 296 12.16 -1.96 23.79
CA VAL A 296 11.22 -2.02 24.91
C VAL A 296 9.96 -1.26 24.58
N TYR A 297 8.84 -1.95 24.64
CA TYR A 297 7.51 -1.33 24.48
C TYR A 297 6.73 -1.42 25.80
N ILE A 298 6.12 -0.32 26.23
CA ILE A 298 5.35 -0.23 27.47
C ILE A 298 3.86 -0.03 27.15
N ASP A 299 3.01 -0.92 27.67
CA ASP A 299 1.56 -0.82 27.55
C ASP A 299 0.89 -0.83 28.92
N TYR A 300 0.05 0.14 29.17
CA TYR A 300 -0.68 0.31 30.43
C TYR A 300 -2.05 -0.35 30.46
N ASN A 301 -2.58 -0.74 29.29
CA ASN A 301 -4.00 -1.12 29.14
C ASN A 301 -4.23 -2.58 28.72
N SER A 302 -3.19 -3.33 28.43
CA SER A 302 -3.31 -4.71 27.93
C SER A 302 -3.09 -5.74 29.04
N GLY A 303 -3.85 -6.83 29.01
CA GLY A 303 -3.53 -8.01 29.79
C GLY A 303 -2.30 -8.76 29.25
N LEU A 304 -1.83 -9.82 29.93
CA LEU A 304 -0.67 -10.63 29.53
C LEU A 304 -0.78 -11.16 28.08
N SER A 305 -1.96 -11.59 27.64
CA SER A 305 -2.20 -12.03 26.26
C SER A 305 -2.05 -10.91 25.25
N GLY A 306 -2.51 -9.69 25.58
CA GLY A 306 -2.35 -8.51 24.75
C GLY A 306 -0.88 -8.11 24.59
N ALA A 307 -0.10 -8.20 25.66
CA ALA A 307 1.31 -7.92 25.60
C ALA A 307 2.12 -8.94 24.78
N ALA A 308 1.79 -10.21 24.88
CA ALA A 308 2.42 -11.24 24.04
C ALA A 308 2.12 -11.00 22.55
N SER A 309 0.88 -10.64 22.22
CA SER A 309 0.51 -10.27 20.85
C SER A 309 1.24 -9.02 20.39
N GLY A 310 1.32 -7.99 21.23
CA GLY A 310 2.05 -6.77 20.94
C GLY A 310 3.55 -7.00 20.71
N ALA A 311 4.19 -7.84 21.53
CA ALA A 311 5.59 -8.21 21.35
C ALA A 311 5.84 -8.92 20.01
N LYS A 312 4.94 -9.85 19.65
CA LYS A 312 5.00 -10.54 18.34
C LYS A 312 4.77 -9.58 17.19
N ALA A 313 3.83 -8.66 17.32
CA ALA A 313 3.57 -7.64 16.30
C ALA A 313 4.79 -6.73 16.08
N ALA A 314 5.37 -6.21 17.16
CA ALA A 314 6.56 -5.37 17.11
C ALA A 314 7.76 -6.09 16.46
N LYS A 315 7.98 -7.36 16.84
CA LYS A 315 8.98 -8.23 16.23
C LYS A 315 8.76 -8.35 14.72
N TRP A 316 7.53 -8.60 14.29
CA TRP A 316 7.22 -8.79 12.89
C TRP A 316 7.45 -7.50 12.08
N TRP A 317 7.01 -6.33 12.61
CA TRP A 317 7.24 -5.04 11.97
C TRP A 317 8.74 -4.75 11.75
N LYS A 318 9.56 -5.04 12.75
CA LYS A 318 11.02 -4.88 12.63
C LYS A 318 11.63 -5.84 11.61
N ALA A 319 11.15 -7.07 11.54
CA ALA A 319 11.65 -8.05 10.58
C ALA A 319 11.39 -7.67 9.11
N LEU A 320 10.28 -6.97 8.82
CA LEU A 320 9.97 -6.52 7.47
C LEU A 320 11.01 -5.55 6.90
N ASP A 321 11.63 -4.73 7.74
CA ASP A 321 12.57 -3.71 7.30
C ASP A 321 14.01 -4.24 7.12
N SER A 322 14.29 -5.47 7.54
CA SER A 322 15.65 -6.03 7.53
C SER A 322 16.16 -6.40 6.13
N ILE A 323 15.26 -6.86 5.27
CA ILE A 323 15.55 -7.18 3.86
C ILE A 323 14.50 -6.47 3.02
N SER A 324 14.94 -5.67 2.10
CA SER A 324 14.07 -4.96 1.16
C SER A 324 14.68 -4.94 -0.23
N GLY A 325 13.88 -4.60 -1.23
CA GLY A 325 14.38 -4.45 -2.57
C GLY A 325 13.37 -3.79 -3.49
N GLU A 326 13.83 -3.52 -4.69
CA GLU A 326 13.07 -2.88 -5.74
C GLU A 326 13.30 -3.62 -7.06
N LEU A 327 12.22 -3.92 -7.76
CA LEU A 327 12.21 -4.45 -9.12
C LEU A 327 11.52 -3.43 -10.01
N LYS A 328 12.19 -3.00 -11.07
CA LYS A 328 11.58 -2.21 -12.14
C LYS A 328 11.43 -3.07 -13.37
N MET A 329 10.23 -3.11 -13.93
CA MET A 329 9.90 -3.92 -15.10
C MET A 329 8.94 -3.18 -16.05
N TYR A 330 8.77 -3.74 -17.24
CA TYR A 330 7.68 -3.30 -18.11
C TYR A 330 6.34 -3.50 -17.43
N GLY A 331 5.34 -2.70 -17.79
CA GLY A 331 4.09 -2.59 -17.05
C GLY A 331 3.37 -3.92 -16.83
N MET A 332 2.94 -4.13 -15.61
CA MET A 332 2.16 -5.29 -15.19
C MET A 332 1.00 -4.85 -14.31
N HIS A 333 -0.17 -4.66 -14.91
CA HIS A 333 -1.39 -4.21 -14.23
C HIS A 333 -1.97 -5.21 -13.22
N THR A 334 -1.49 -6.45 -13.23
CA THR A 334 -1.97 -7.53 -12.35
C THR A 334 -1.24 -7.61 -11.01
N VAL A 335 -0.23 -6.78 -10.78
CA VAL A 335 0.58 -6.78 -9.57
C VAL A 335 0.02 -5.80 -8.55
N PHE A 336 -0.18 -6.28 -7.32
CA PHE A 336 -0.77 -5.50 -6.24
C PHE A 336 -0.01 -5.68 -4.92
N PRO A 337 0.01 -4.65 -4.06
CA PRO A 337 0.62 -4.74 -2.73
C PRO A 337 -0.13 -5.71 -1.82
N GLY A 338 0.56 -6.25 -0.83
CA GLY A 338 0.02 -7.23 0.11
C GLY A 338 -0.11 -8.65 -0.42
N ALA A 339 0.37 -8.89 -1.65
CA ALA A 339 0.56 -10.20 -2.25
C ALA A 339 2.01 -10.66 -2.08
N PHE A 340 2.27 -11.93 -2.42
CA PHE A 340 3.62 -12.50 -2.37
C PHE A 340 4.17 -12.68 -3.77
N MET A 341 5.48 -12.49 -3.90
CA MET A 341 6.22 -12.81 -5.10
C MET A 341 7.33 -13.82 -4.81
N GLN A 342 7.62 -14.68 -5.78
CA GLN A 342 8.78 -15.56 -5.79
C GLN A 342 9.84 -14.95 -6.70
N LEU A 343 11.03 -14.71 -6.17
CA LEU A 343 12.20 -14.25 -6.93
C LEU A 343 13.13 -15.43 -7.19
N ASN A 344 13.43 -15.69 -8.46
CA ASN A 344 14.28 -16.77 -8.92
C ASN A 344 15.49 -16.20 -9.69
N GLY A 345 16.53 -17.05 -9.85
CA GLY A 345 17.70 -16.69 -10.67
C GLY A 345 18.71 -15.78 -10.01
N ALA A 346 18.46 -15.36 -8.76
CA ALA A 346 19.46 -14.77 -7.90
C ALA A 346 20.33 -15.85 -7.24
N ASP A 347 21.37 -15.44 -6.53
CA ASP A 347 22.10 -16.37 -5.67
C ASP A 347 21.16 -16.96 -4.59
N LYS A 348 21.64 -18.00 -3.88
CA LYS A 348 20.86 -18.72 -2.87
C LYS A 348 20.34 -17.81 -1.75
N ASN A 349 20.95 -16.66 -1.54
CA ASN A 349 20.65 -15.74 -0.47
C ASN A 349 19.55 -14.74 -0.85
N ARG A 350 19.39 -14.46 -2.14
CA ARG A 350 18.43 -13.48 -2.68
C ARG A 350 17.21 -14.13 -3.34
N SER A 351 17.30 -15.41 -3.70
CA SER A 351 16.15 -16.16 -4.21
C SER A 351 15.21 -16.53 -3.07
N GLY A 352 13.91 -16.32 -3.24
CA GLY A 352 12.94 -16.66 -2.21
C GLY A 352 11.59 -15.96 -2.39
N THR A 353 10.72 -16.14 -1.39
CA THR A 353 9.40 -15.53 -1.36
C THR A 353 9.45 -14.22 -0.58
N TYR A 354 8.91 -13.17 -1.16
CA TYR A 354 8.88 -11.82 -0.61
C TYR A 354 7.45 -11.27 -0.59
N LEU A 355 7.15 -10.41 0.39
CA LEU A 355 5.93 -9.63 0.42
C LEU A 355 6.07 -8.42 -0.51
N ILE A 356 5.14 -8.21 -1.41
CA ILE A 356 5.03 -6.98 -2.20
C ILE A 356 4.49 -5.89 -1.28
N ARG A 357 5.33 -4.91 -0.97
CA ARG A 357 4.98 -3.80 -0.07
C ARG A 357 4.33 -2.66 -0.81
N ASP A 358 4.99 -2.18 -1.86
CA ASP A 358 4.52 -1.07 -2.67
C ASP A 358 4.62 -1.44 -4.15
N VAL A 359 3.69 -0.91 -4.93
CA VAL A 359 3.68 -1.03 -6.39
C VAL A 359 3.44 0.36 -6.97
N GLU A 360 4.34 0.78 -7.85
CA GLU A 360 4.21 2.02 -8.60
C GLU A 360 4.02 1.70 -10.09
N HIS A 361 2.92 2.18 -10.65
CA HIS A 361 2.63 2.07 -12.07
C HIS A 361 2.76 3.44 -12.71
N VAL A 362 3.69 3.56 -13.64
CA VAL A 362 3.90 4.79 -14.39
C VAL A 362 3.52 4.55 -15.85
N PHE A 363 2.60 5.35 -16.34
CA PHE A 363 2.19 5.38 -17.73
C PHE A 363 2.47 6.78 -18.30
N ASP A 364 3.33 6.86 -19.30
CA ASP A 364 3.69 8.11 -19.94
C ASP A 364 3.98 7.90 -21.44
N LYS A 365 4.47 8.94 -22.12
CA LYS A 365 4.88 8.88 -23.54
C LYS A 365 5.95 7.84 -23.87
N ASN A 366 6.68 7.35 -22.87
CA ASN A 366 7.75 6.34 -23.03
C ASN A 366 7.23 4.92 -22.84
N GLY A 367 5.99 4.77 -22.35
CA GLY A 367 5.33 3.49 -22.18
C GLY A 367 4.73 3.28 -20.80
N PHE A 368 4.49 2.02 -20.48
CA PHE A 368 3.96 1.58 -19.19
C PHE A 368 5.03 0.79 -18.43
N TYR A 369 5.29 1.19 -17.19
CA TYR A 369 6.29 0.60 -16.30
C TYR A 369 5.68 0.28 -14.95
N THR A 370 6.19 -0.77 -14.32
CA THR A 370 5.83 -1.17 -12.96
C THR A 370 7.08 -1.29 -12.11
N THR A 371 7.08 -0.60 -10.99
CA THR A 371 8.13 -0.72 -9.95
C THR A 371 7.52 -1.40 -8.74
N ILE A 372 8.12 -2.50 -8.31
CA ILE A 372 7.69 -3.29 -7.14
C ILE A 372 8.71 -3.09 -6.04
N LYS A 373 8.28 -2.59 -4.88
CA LYS A 373 9.10 -2.62 -3.66
C LYS A 373 8.65 -3.81 -2.81
N TYR A 374 9.61 -4.60 -2.40
CA TYR A 374 9.36 -5.82 -1.64
C TYR A 374 10.15 -5.87 -0.35
N CYS A 375 9.68 -6.68 0.57
CA CYS A 375 10.35 -6.94 1.84
C CYS A 375 10.31 -8.43 2.17
N ALA A 376 11.24 -8.86 3.05
CA ALA A 376 11.24 -10.23 3.52
C ALA A 376 9.97 -10.53 4.32
N THR A 377 9.49 -11.75 4.19
CA THR A 377 8.49 -12.30 5.10
C THR A 377 9.22 -13.02 6.22
N SER A 378 8.83 -12.78 7.46
CA SER A 378 9.44 -13.40 8.64
C SER A 378 9.30 -14.92 8.70
#